data_328d10e709a81f776aedc4a9cdb68fa5
#
_entry.id   328d10e709a81f776aedc4a9cdb68fa5
#
_cell.length_a   1.000
_cell.length_b   1.000
_cell.length_c   1.000
_cell.angle_alpha   90.00
_cell.angle_beta   90.00
_cell.angle_gamma   90.00
#
_symmetry.space_group_name_H-M   'P 1'
#
loop_
_entity.id
_entity.type
_entity.pdbx_description
1 polymer ?
#
loop_
_entity_poly.entity_id
_entity_poly.type
_entity_poly.pdbx_seq_one_letter_code
_entity_poly.pdbx_strand_id
1 'polypeptide(L)'
;MDYAIGDVQGCFNSLNALLKKINFNIDRDRLYFLGDVVNRGSHSLETLRFLYSNKDNADMVLGNHDFHLLVCALTDRHPNKKDTFHDILEANDKNTLLDYLIERPLVIEYEDSLMVHAGVPPNWSQSDVINNAALVHSQLRNENLSEFLSQMYGNLPHTWSETLTIKEKCRYTINALMRMRFCKEDGELEFEHKLNVDKNPAGYKAWFLHKNRLMKEQKIFFGHWSSLKNVKTNNIYPLDHGCIWGGQLTAYNLTNNIYISQDSIET
;
A
#
# COMPACT_ATOMS: atom_id res chain seq x y z
N MET A 1 4.77 11.24 18.74
CA MET A 1 5.67 10.38 17.96
C MET A 1 4.93 9.92 16.71
N ASP A 2 5.63 9.80 15.59
CA ASP A 2 5.02 9.41 14.32
C ASP A 2 5.56 8.06 13.88
N TYR A 3 4.65 7.20 13.42
CA TYR A 3 4.99 5.81 13.09
C TYR A 3 4.46 5.45 11.69
N ALA A 4 5.31 4.91 10.83
CA ALA A 4 4.87 4.18 9.64
C ALA A 4 4.65 2.71 9.99
N ILE A 5 3.52 2.12 9.56
CA ILE A 5 3.13 0.73 9.87
C ILE A 5 2.93 -0.03 8.56
N GLY A 6 3.53 -1.21 8.45
CA GLY A 6 3.37 -2.11 7.31
C GLY A 6 1.99 -2.76 7.22
N ASP A 7 1.83 -3.67 6.27
CA ASP A 7 0.59 -4.36 5.93
C ASP A 7 -0.04 -5.04 7.16
N VAL A 8 -1.25 -4.59 7.52
CA VAL A 8 -2.02 -5.18 8.63
C VAL A 8 -2.83 -6.39 8.15
N GLN A 9 -3.44 -6.28 6.98
CA GLN A 9 -4.23 -7.36 6.34
C GLN A 9 -5.22 -8.04 7.30
N GLY A 10 -5.98 -7.25 8.09
CA GLY A 10 -6.94 -7.78 9.05
C GLY A 10 -6.32 -8.47 10.27
N CYS A 11 -5.02 -8.30 10.54
CA CYS A 11 -4.33 -8.77 11.75
C CYS A 11 -4.53 -7.79 12.92
N PHE A 12 -5.77 -7.58 13.32
CA PHE A 12 -6.14 -6.57 14.31
C PHE A 12 -5.60 -6.85 15.71
N ASN A 13 -5.50 -8.13 16.11
CA ASN A 13 -4.92 -8.51 17.40
C ASN A 13 -3.45 -8.12 17.46
N SER A 14 -2.69 -8.41 16.41
CA SER A 14 -1.28 -8.03 16.29
C SER A 14 -1.10 -6.52 16.24
N LEU A 15 -2.02 -5.79 15.58
CA LEU A 15 -2.01 -4.32 15.60
C LEU A 15 -2.21 -3.80 17.04
N ASN A 16 -3.19 -4.30 17.78
CA ASN A 16 -3.40 -3.90 19.15
C ASN A 16 -2.20 -4.20 20.07
N ALA A 17 -1.54 -5.35 19.85
CA ALA A 17 -0.33 -5.70 20.60
C ALA A 17 0.84 -4.76 20.25
N LEU A 18 1.02 -4.42 18.97
CA LEU A 18 2.03 -3.45 18.52
C LEU A 18 1.77 -2.07 19.13
N LEU A 19 0.53 -1.58 19.09
CA LEU A 19 0.14 -0.28 19.67
C LEU A 19 0.41 -0.23 21.18
N LYS A 20 0.14 -1.31 21.91
CA LYS A 20 0.51 -1.43 23.34
C LYS A 20 2.02 -1.41 23.52
N LYS A 21 2.78 -2.13 22.68
CA LYS A 21 4.24 -2.22 22.75
C LYS A 21 4.92 -0.86 22.55
N ILE A 22 4.41 -0.03 21.64
CA ILE A 22 4.93 1.33 21.40
C ILE A 22 4.35 2.36 22.37
N ASN A 23 3.48 1.94 23.30
CA ASN A 23 2.77 2.83 24.22
C ASN A 23 2.06 3.98 23.49
N PHE A 24 1.35 3.61 22.40
CA PHE A 24 0.64 4.56 21.53
C PHE A 24 -0.39 5.37 22.32
N ASN A 25 -0.40 6.68 22.09
CA ASN A 25 -1.38 7.60 22.63
C ASN A 25 -1.93 8.46 21.51
N ILE A 26 -3.24 8.36 21.23
CA ILE A 26 -3.93 9.05 20.14
C ILE A 26 -3.83 10.58 20.23
N ASP A 27 -3.72 11.15 21.44
CA ASP A 27 -3.64 12.60 21.65
C ASP A 27 -2.23 13.17 21.35
N ARG A 28 -1.23 12.29 21.20
CA ARG A 28 0.17 12.68 21.06
C ARG A 28 0.82 12.15 19.80
N ASP A 29 0.44 10.95 19.37
CA ASP A 29 1.14 10.17 18.35
C ASP A 29 0.32 10.11 17.06
N ARG A 30 0.99 9.91 15.91
CA ARG A 30 0.36 9.71 14.60
C ARG A 30 0.78 8.39 14.00
N LEU A 31 -0.14 7.76 13.26
CA LEU A 31 0.07 6.51 12.55
C LEU A 31 -0.11 6.74 11.04
N TYR A 32 0.80 6.17 10.25
CA TYR A 32 0.74 6.14 8.80
C TYR A 32 0.82 4.69 8.32
N PHE A 33 -0.29 4.16 7.83
CA PHE A 33 -0.34 2.79 7.34
C PHE A 33 0.05 2.73 5.85
N LEU A 34 0.90 1.77 5.51
CA LEU A 34 1.43 1.63 4.15
C LEU A 34 0.50 0.85 3.21
N GLY A 35 -0.80 0.87 3.49
CA GLY A 35 -1.83 0.17 2.74
C GLY A 35 -2.03 -1.29 3.17
N ASP A 36 -2.92 -1.98 2.45
CA ASP A 36 -3.32 -3.35 2.73
C ASP A 36 -3.73 -3.53 4.21
N VAL A 37 -4.67 -2.69 4.66
CA VAL A 37 -5.19 -2.77 6.02
C VAL A 37 -6.24 -3.87 6.16
N VAL A 38 -6.90 -4.23 5.05
CA VAL A 38 -7.95 -5.26 4.99
C VAL A 38 -7.51 -6.50 4.21
N ASN A 39 -8.36 -7.53 4.25
CA ASN A 39 -8.22 -8.81 3.55
C ASN A 39 -7.23 -9.77 4.21
N ARG A 40 -7.32 -11.05 3.85
CA ARG A 40 -6.48 -12.18 4.31
C ARG A 40 -6.69 -12.58 5.78
N GLY A 41 -6.56 -11.69 6.71
CA GLY A 41 -6.86 -11.91 8.13
C GLY A 41 -8.35 -11.86 8.42
N SER A 42 -8.73 -12.25 9.64
CA SER A 42 -10.12 -12.44 10.06
C SER A 42 -10.79 -11.17 10.60
N HIS A 43 -10.03 -10.08 10.82
CA HIS A 43 -10.53 -8.88 11.50
C HIS A 43 -10.40 -7.62 10.61
N SER A 44 -10.80 -7.75 9.32
CA SER A 44 -10.74 -6.64 8.36
C SER A 44 -11.65 -5.48 8.75
N LEU A 45 -12.85 -5.78 9.22
CA LEU A 45 -13.83 -4.77 9.64
C LEU A 45 -13.35 -3.98 10.86
N GLU A 46 -12.82 -4.67 11.87
CA GLU A 46 -12.29 -4.03 13.08
C GLU A 46 -11.08 -3.15 12.76
N THR A 47 -10.19 -3.62 11.88
CA THR A 47 -9.04 -2.84 11.43
C THR A 47 -9.48 -1.56 10.72
N LEU A 48 -10.42 -1.65 9.79
CA LEU A 48 -10.89 -0.50 9.03
C LEU A 48 -11.66 0.48 9.92
N ARG A 49 -12.49 -0.01 10.85
CA ARG A 49 -13.18 0.82 11.86
C ARG A 49 -12.20 1.53 12.80
N PHE A 50 -11.11 0.86 13.18
CA PHE A 50 -10.06 1.50 13.97
C PHE A 50 -9.45 2.70 13.23
N LEU A 51 -9.10 2.55 11.95
CA LEU A 51 -8.56 3.66 11.17
C LEU A 51 -9.59 4.78 11.00
N TYR A 52 -10.83 4.46 10.64
CA TYR A 52 -11.90 5.45 10.50
C TYR A 52 -12.16 6.23 11.79
N SER A 53 -12.22 5.54 12.93
CA SER A 53 -12.46 6.17 14.23
C SER A 53 -11.30 7.06 14.70
N ASN A 54 -10.09 6.82 14.19
CA ASN A 54 -8.88 7.57 14.54
C ASN A 54 -8.34 8.41 13.37
N LYS A 55 -9.16 8.71 12.36
CA LYS A 55 -8.75 9.34 11.09
C LYS A 55 -8.05 10.68 11.23
N ASP A 56 -8.19 11.37 12.36
CA ASP A 56 -7.52 12.64 12.64
C ASP A 56 -6.04 12.44 13.01
N ASN A 57 -5.67 11.24 13.48
CA ASN A 57 -4.31 10.87 13.90
C ASN A 57 -3.81 9.54 13.30
N ALA A 58 -4.61 8.90 12.46
CA ALA A 58 -4.24 7.70 11.71
C ALA A 58 -4.62 7.87 10.23
N ASP A 59 -3.62 7.93 9.38
CA ASP A 59 -3.80 8.01 7.92
C ASP A 59 -3.19 6.78 7.24
N MET A 60 -3.51 6.57 5.96
CA MET A 60 -3.02 5.44 5.19
C MET A 60 -2.88 5.79 3.71
N VAL A 61 -1.97 5.13 3.02
CA VAL A 61 -2.02 5.03 1.57
C VAL A 61 -2.90 3.84 1.17
N LEU A 62 -3.51 3.89 -0.01
CA LEU A 62 -4.24 2.73 -0.53
C LEU A 62 -3.28 1.62 -0.94
N GLY A 63 -3.52 0.40 -0.44
CA GLY A 63 -2.90 -0.82 -0.92
C GLY A 63 -3.75 -1.57 -1.95
N ASN A 64 -3.21 -2.61 -2.55
CA ASN A 64 -3.92 -3.36 -3.57
C ASN A 64 -5.10 -4.17 -3.02
N HIS A 65 -5.08 -4.58 -1.75
CA HIS A 65 -6.21 -5.24 -1.10
C HIS A 65 -7.33 -4.27 -0.74
N ASP A 66 -6.98 -3.05 -0.30
CA ASP A 66 -7.96 -1.99 -0.04
C ASP A 66 -8.65 -1.56 -1.35
N PHE A 67 -7.87 -1.40 -2.41
CA PHE A 67 -8.40 -1.10 -3.75
C PHE A 67 -9.27 -2.25 -4.28
N HIS A 68 -8.90 -3.50 -4.03
CA HIS A 68 -9.70 -4.67 -4.38
C HIS A 68 -11.06 -4.69 -3.66
N LEU A 69 -11.08 -4.33 -2.38
CA LEU A 69 -12.34 -4.16 -1.63
C LEU A 69 -13.24 -3.12 -2.29
N LEU A 70 -12.72 -1.93 -2.66
CA LEU A 70 -13.49 -0.90 -3.36
C LEU A 70 -14.08 -1.43 -4.68
N VAL A 71 -13.29 -2.16 -5.47
CA VAL A 71 -13.78 -2.74 -6.71
C VAL A 71 -14.89 -3.77 -6.46
N CYS A 72 -14.73 -4.68 -5.51
CA CYS A 72 -15.76 -5.67 -5.19
C CYS A 72 -17.05 -5.05 -4.61
N ALA A 73 -16.91 -3.94 -3.87
CA ALA A 73 -18.05 -3.28 -3.23
C ALA A 73 -18.86 -2.39 -4.19
N LEU A 74 -18.20 -1.81 -5.21
CA LEU A 74 -18.75 -0.73 -6.04
C LEU A 74 -18.90 -1.10 -7.52
N THR A 75 -18.56 -2.33 -7.91
CA THR A 75 -18.74 -2.85 -9.28
C THR A 75 -19.38 -4.24 -9.25
N ASP A 76 -19.61 -4.84 -10.42
CA ASP A 76 -20.13 -6.21 -10.54
C ASP A 76 -19.10 -7.30 -10.26
N ARG A 77 -17.90 -6.94 -9.79
CA ARG A 77 -16.84 -7.89 -9.47
C ARG A 77 -17.09 -8.55 -8.12
N HIS A 78 -17.23 -9.86 -8.11
CA HIS A 78 -17.38 -10.61 -6.86
C HIS A 78 -16.03 -10.86 -6.17
N PRO A 79 -16.02 -10.92 -4.82
CA PRO A 79 -14.85 -11.37 -4.06
C PRO A 79 -14.38 -12.76 -4.48
N ASN A 80 -13.08 -13.01 -4.41
CA ASN A 80 -12.52 -14.32 -4.63
C ASN A 80 -12.69 -15.22 -3.39
N LYS A 81 -12.59 -16.54 -3.54
CA LYS A 81 -12.70 -17.51 -2.42
C LYS A 81 -11.70 -17.28 -1.28
N LYS A 82 -10.60 -16.57 -1.54
CA LYS A 82 -9.55 -16.24 -0.55
C LYS A 82 -9.72 -14.87 0.09
N ASP A 83 -10.72 -14.10 -0.32
CA ASP A 83 -10.98 -12.78 0.26
C ASP A 83 -11.76 -12.94 1.55
N THR A 84 -11.39 -12.15 2.57
CA THR A 84 -11.88 -12.27 3.94
C THR A 84 -12.55 -10.99 4.46
N PHE A 85 -12.97 -10.10 3.56
CA PHE A 85 -13.62 -8.82 3.89
C PHE A 85 -15.16 -8.85 3.69
N HIS A 86 -15.79 -10.01 3.73
CA HIS A 86 -17.25 -10.13 3.59
C HIS A 86 -17.98 -9.41 4.72
N ASP A 87 -17.42 -9.40 5.91
CA ASP A 87 -17.89 -8.66 7.07
C ASP A 87 -18.02 -7.14 6.80
N ILE A 88 -17.10 -6.56 6.04
CA ILE A 88 -17.19 -5.15 5.61
C ILE A 88 -18.34 -4.97 4.61
N LEU A 89 -18.50 -5.89 3.65
CA LEU A 89 -19.54 -5.82 2.62
C LEU A 89 -20.96 -5.94 3.21
N GLU A 90 -21.10 -6.59 4.37
CA GLU A 90 -22.35 -6.81 5.08
C GLU A 90 -22.57 -5.81 6.24
N ALA A 91 -21.57 -4.98 6.57
CA ALA A 91 -21.63 -4.06 7.69
C ALA A 91 -22.66 -2.94 7.48
N ASN A 92 -23.35 -2.53 8.55
CA ASN A 92 -24.31 -1.41 8.49
C ASN A 92 -23.66 -0.07 8.15
N ASP A 93 -22.40 0.11 8.52
CA ASP A 93 -21.57 1.29 8.25
C ASP A 93 -20.69 1.16 6.99
N LYS A 94 -20.96 0.16 6.15
CA LYS A 94 -20.21 -0.12 4.92
C LYS A 94 -19.93 1.13 4.09
N ASN A 95 -20.97 1.90 3.77
CA ASN A 95 -20.81 3.06 2.89
C ASN A 95 -19.85 4.10 3.49
N THR A 96 -19.96 4.37 4.79
CA THR A 96 -19.05 5.27 5.51
C THR A 96 -17.60 4.79 5.45
N LEU A 97 -17.37 3.48 5.57
CA LEU A 97 -16.03 2.89 5.51
C LEU A 97 -15.47 2.90 4.08
N LEU A 98 -16.31 2.68 3.07
CA LEU A 98 -15.91 2.78 1.66
C LEU A 98 -15.59 4.22 1.26
N ASP A 99 -16.42 5.19 1.68
CA ASP A 99 -16.14 6.62 1.47
C ASP A 99 -14.83 7.04 2.12
N TYR A 100 -14.53 6.53 3.32
CA TYR A 100 -13.23 6.74 3.96
C TYR A 100 -12.07 6.22 3.09
N LEU A 101 -12.17 5.01 2.53
CA LEU A 101 -11.12 4.43 1.67
C LEU A 101 -10.96 5.20 0.36
N ILE A 102 -12.06 5.64 -0.27
CA ILE A 102 -12.04 6.44 -1.51
C ILE A 102 -11.23 7.74 -1.33
N GLU A 103 -11.29 8.32 -0.15
CA GLU A 103 -10.56 9.55 0.19
C GLU A 103 -9.07 9.30 0.53
N ARG A 104 -8.60 8.06 0.58
CA ARG A 104 -7.20 7.79 0.91
C ARG A 104 -6.29 8.00 -0.29
N PRO A 105 -5.13 8.63 -0.10
CA PRO A 105 -4.17 8.86 -1.17
C PRO A 105 -3.43 7.57 -1.55
N LEU A 106 -2.76 7.57 -2.71
CA LEU A 106 -1.81 6.53 -3.08
C LEU A 106 -0.42 6.78 -2.51
N VAL A 107 -0.14 8.00 -2.10
CA VAL A 107 1.17 8.46 -1.63
C VAL A 107 0.98 9.48 -0.52
N ILE A 108 1.77 9.38 0.53
CA ILE A 108 1.88 10.40 1.59
C ILE A 108 3.30 10.92 1.60
N GLU A 109 3.45 12.25 1.58
CA GLU A 109 4.71 12.94 1.83
C GLU A 109 4.83 13.24 3.33
N TYR A 110 5.96 12.90 3.92
CA TYR A 110 6.27 13.18 5.31
C TYR A 110 7.72 13.67 5.42
N GLU A 111 7.91 14.97 5.69
CA GLU A 111 9.24 15.62 5.71
C GLU A 111 10.06 15.29 4.43
N ASP A 112 11.21 14.62 4.58
CA ASP A 112 12.08 14.15 3.49
C ASP A 112 11.73 12.73 3.01
N SER A 113 10.60 12.21 3.42
CA SER A 113 10.18 10.82 3.19
C SER A 113 8.94 10.73 2.31
N LEU A 114 8.83 9.64 1.57
CA LEU A 114 7.66 9.24 0.79
C LEU A 114 7.15 7.91 1.31
N MET A 115 5.85 7.80 1.51
CA MET A 115 5.15 6.57 1.85
C MET A 115 4.32 6.12 0.66
N VAL A 116 4.48 4.87 0.25
CA VAL A 116 3.77 4.26 -0.88
C VAL A 116 3.51 2.79 -0.55
N HIS A 117 2.47 2.18 -1.14
CA HIS A 117 2.20 0.79 -0.79
C HIS A 117 3.24 -0.18 -1.35
N ALA A 118 3.56 -0.16 -2.65
CA ALA A 118 4.46 -1.16 -3.26
C ALA A 118 5.82 -0.61 -3.71
N GLY A 119 5.85 0.46 -4.49
CA GLY A 119 7.11 1.00 -4.97
C GLY A 119 6.96 2.17 -5.93
N VAL A 120 8.10 2.68 -6.39
CA VAL A 120 8.18 3.82 -7.32
C VAL A 120 8.98 3.41 -8.55
N PRO A 121 8.47 3.64 -9.80
CA PRO A 121 9.25 3.40 -11.01
C PRO A 121 10.58 4.14 -10.97
N PRO A 122 11.70 3.52 -11.36
CA PRO A 122 13.04 4.13 -11.24
C PRO A 122 13.21 5.40 -12.07
N ASN A 123 12.45 5.55 -13.14
CA ASN A 123 12.45 6.70 -14.06
C ASN A 123 11.45 7.80 -13.66
N TRP A 124 10.76 7.68 -12.50
CA TRP A 124 9.87 8.72 -11.98
C TRP A 124 10.60 9.61 -10.97
N SER A 125 10.42 10.92 -11.12
CA SER A 125 10.75 11.92 -10.11
C SER A 125 9.66 11.96 -9.03
N GLN A 126 9.92 12.66 -7.92
CA GLN A 126 8.90 12.90 -6.89
C GLN A 126 7.67 13.60 -7.47
N SER A 127 7.87 14.59 -8.35
CA SER A 127 6.76 15.28 -9.02
C SER A 127 5.92 14.33 -9.88
N ASP A 128 6.55 13.38 -10.59
CA ASP A 128 5.82 12.38 -11.39
C ASP A 128 4.97 11.49 -10.49
N VAL A 129 5.52 11.04 -9.36
CA VAL A 129 4.79 10.21 -8.38
C VAL A 129 3.57 10.96 -7.86
N ILE A 130 3.75 12.20 -7.37
CA ILE A 130 2.69 13.01 -6.79
C ILE A 130 1.60 13.33 -7.82
N ASN A 131 1.98 13.79 -9.01
CA ASN A 131 1.04 14.16 -10.05
C ASN A 131 0.21 12.96 -10.55
N ASN A 132 0.85 11.81 -10.74
CA ASN A 132 0.18 10.60 -11.19
C ASN A 132 -0.71 10.01 -10.07
N ALA A 133 -0.28 10.05 -8.82
CA ALA A 133 -1.11 9.67 -7.66
C ALA A 133 -2.33 10.59 -7.54
N ALA A 134 -2.17 11.90 -7.68
CA ALA A 134 -3.26 12.87 -7.67
C ALA A 134 -4.24 12.66 -8.83
N LEU A 135 -3.76 12.29 -10.02
CA LEU A 135 -4.61 11.94 -11.15
C LEU A 135 -5.52 10.74 -10.80
N VAL A 136 -4.97 9.66 -10.24
CA VAL A 136 -5.79 8.51 -9.79
C VAL A 136 -6.79 8.92 -8.72
N HIS A 137 -6.34 9.68 -7.71
CA HIS A 137 -7.21 10.15 -6.63
C HIS A 137 -8.37 11.02 -7.15
N SER A 138 -8.13 11.87 -8.16
CA SER A 138 -9.19 12.65 -8.80
C SER A 138 -10.25 11.77 -9.49
N GLN A 139 -9.82 10.65 -10.09
CA GLN A 139 -10.75 9.70 -10.72
C GLN A 139 -11.55 8.88 -9.70
N LEU A 140 -10.96 8.56 -8.55
CA LEU A 140 -11.67 7.90 -7.43
C LEU A 140 -12.80 8.76 -6.88
N ARG A 141 -12.72 10.08 -6.99
CA ARG A 141 -13.72 11.05 -6.52
C ARG A 141 -14.68 11.53 -7.61
N ASN A 142 -14.64 10.90 -8.79
CA ASN A 142 -15.49 11.25 -9.91
C ASN A 142 -16.85 10.54 -9.81
N GLU A 143 -17.90 11.15 -10.37
CA GLU A 143 -19.26 10.60 -10.44
C GLU A 143 -19.29 9.22 -11.13
N ASN A 144 -18.36 8.93 -12.06
CA ASN A 144 -18.24 7.67 -12.78
C ASN A 144 -17.33 6.64 -12.07
N LEU A 145 -17.26 6.68 -10.73
CA LEU A 145 -16.36 5.83 -9.92
C LEU A 145 -16.47 4.34 -10.25
N SER A 146 -17.68 3.79 -10.35
CA SER A 146 -17.89 2.37 -10.66
C SER A 146 -17.32 1.97 -12.02
N GLU A 147 -17.51 2.78 -13.04
CA GLU A 147 -16.93 2.57 -14.36
C GLU A 147 -15.39 2.64 -14.30
N PHE A 148 -14.83 3.64 -13.63
CA PHE A 148 -13.39 3.78 -13.43
C PHE A 148 -12.82 2.53 -12.76
N LEU A 149 -13.37 2.12 -11.61
CA LEU A 149 -12.90 0.96 -10.86
C LEU A 149 -12.94 -0.34 -11.68
N SER A 150 -14.03 -0.58 -12.45
CA SER A 150 -14.18 -1.76 -13.30
C SER A 150 -13.06 -1.90 -14.33
N GLN A 151 -12.46 -0.79 -14.74
CA GLN A 151 -11.43 -0.70 -15.77
C GLN A 151 -10.00 -0.74 -15.23
N MET A 152 -9.79 -0.75 -13.91
CA MET A 152 -8.44 -0.65 -13.32
C MET A 152 -7.74 -2.00 -13.16
N TYR A 153 -8.41 -3.12 -13.41
CA TYR A 153 -7.77 -4.43 -13.44
C TYR A 153 -6.99 -4.68 -14.73
N GLY A 154 -5.95 -5.50 -14.61
CA GLY A 154 -5.09 -5.92 -15.72
C GLY A 154 -3.66 -5.42 -15.56
N ASN A 155 -2.75 -6.05 -16.31
CA ASN A 155 -1.30 -5.78 -16.26
C ASN A 155 -0.84 -4.79 -17.35
N LEU A 156 -1.73 -4.37 -18.24
CA LEU A 156 -1.42 -3.44 -19.33
C LEU A 156 -2.08 -2.07 -19.10
N PRO A 157 -1.42 -0.97 -19.46
CA PRO A 157 -0.05 -0.92 -19.96
C PRO A 157 0.96 -1.28 -18.86
N HIS A 158 2.05 -1.94 -19.22
CA HIS A 158 3.16 -2.23 -18.31
C HIS A 158 4.34 -1.28 -18.49
N THR A 159 4.26 -0.38 -19.46
CA THR A 159 5.25 0.66 -19.75
C THR A 159 4.60 2.04 -19.74
N TRP A 160 5.25 3.01 -19.11
CA TRP A 160 4.79 4.39 -19.09
C TRP A 160 5.09 5.10 -20.41
N SER A 161 4.14 5.92 -20.86
CA SER A 161 4.33 6.87 -21.95
C SER A 161 3.44 8.09 -21.75
N GLU A 162 3.89 9.25 -22.15
CA GLU A 162 3.06 10.47 -22.14
C GLU A 162 1.88 10.41 -23.10
N THR A 163 1.93 9.55 -24.10
CA THR A 163 0.85 9.33 -25.07
C THR A 163 -0.27 8.41 -24.57
N LEU A 164 -0.14 7.81 -23.39
CA LEU A 164 -1.18 7.02 -22.76
C LEU A 164 -2.41 7.87 -22.49
N THR A 165 -3.60 7.28 -22.66
CA THR A 165 -4.86 7.88 -22.24
C THR A 165 -4.89 8.04 -20.71
N ILE A 166 -5.75 8.91 -20.19
CA ILE A 166 -5.93 9.11 -18.74
C ILE A 166 -6.18 7.77 -18.03
N LYS A 167 -7.03 6.93 -18.58
CA LYS A 167 -7.34 5.60 -18.07
C LYS A 167 -6.10 4.69 -17.99
N GLU A 168 -5.30 4.66 -19.03
CA GLU A 168 -4.07 3.87 -19.08
C GLU A 168 -3.01 4.42 -18.11
N LYS A 169 -2.86 5.75 -18.04
CA LYS A 169 -2.00 6.41 -17.03
C LYS A 169 -2.41 6.01 -15.60
N CYS A 170 -3.71 6.06 -15.29
CA CYS A 170 -4.22 5.63 -13.99
C CYS A 170 -3.92 4.17 -13.71
N ARG A 171 -4.16 3.25 -14.66
CA ARG A 171 -3.90 1.82 -14.48
C ARG A 171 -2.42 1.53 -14.30
N TYR A 172 -1.53 2.16 -15.08
CA TYR A 172 -0.10 2.04 -14.86
C TYR A 172 0.29 2.52 -13.46
N THR A 173 -0.21 3.70 -13.04
CA THR A 173 0.08 4.28 -11.72
C THR A 173 -0.38 3.37 -10.58
N ILE A 174 -1.60 2.85 -10.64
CA ILE A 174 -2.12 1.87 -9.67
C ILE A 174 -1.23 0.62 -9.64
N ASN A 175 -0.87 0.09 -10.80
CA ASN A 175 -0.01 -1.08 -10.90
C ASN A 175 1.40 -0.82 -10.35
N ALA A 176 1.97 0.35 -10.61
CA ALA A 176 3.29 0.74 -10.11
C ALA A 176 3.27 0.95 -8.58
N LEU A 177 2.39 1.84 -8.10
CA LEU A 177 2.40 2.24 -6.69
C LEU A 177 1.81 1.20 -5.74
N MET A 178 0.94 0.27 -6.24
CA MET A 178 0.26 -0.71 -5.39
C MET A 178 0.69 -2.18 -5.62
N ARG A 179 1.40 -2.52 -6.72
CA ARG A 179 1.62 -3.93 -7.08
C ARG A 179 3.05 -4.27 -7.50
N MET A 180 3.84 -3.28 -7.89
CA MET A 180 5.17 -3.49 -8.44
C MET A 180 6.14 -4.08 -7.41
N ARG A 181 6.93 -5.07 -7.85
CA ARG A 181 8.12 -5.57 -7.15
C ARG A 181 9.35 -5.45 -8.00
N PHE A 182 9.25 -5.92 -9.23
CA PHE A 182 10.31 -5.91 -10.23
C PHE A 182 9.91 -5.03 -11.41
N CYS A 183 10.88 -4.35 -11.98
CA CYS A 183 10.72 -3.55 -13.19
C CYS A 183 12.05 -3.46 -13.96
N LYS A 184 11.99 -2.97 -15.19
CA LYS A 184 13.18 -2.50 -15.91
C LYS A 184 13.52 -1.06 -15.53
N GLU A 185 14.68 -0.59 -15.97
CA GLU A 185 15.16 0.76 -15.66
C GLU A 185 14.30 1.86 -16.28
N ASP A 186 13.65 1.58 -17.41
CA ASP A 186 12.69 2.47 -18.09
C ASP A 186 11.28 2.45 -17.48
N GLY A 187 11.08 1.66 -16.39
CA GLY A 187 9.80 1.54 -15.69
C GLY A 187 8.87 0.47 -16.26
N GLU A 188 9.31 -0.41 -17.17
CA GLU A 188 8.49 -1.56 -17.57
C GLU A 188 8.25 -2.50 -16.40
N LEU A 189 6.96 -2.69 -16.02
CA LEU A 189 6.53 -3.42 -14.83
C LEU A 189 6.47 -4.93 -15.08
N GLU A 190 6.73 -5.72 -14.02
CA GLU A 190 6.65 -7.17 -14.01
C GLU A 190 5.78 -7.64 -12.81
N PHE A 191 4.87 -8.60 -13.00
CA PHE A 191 3.87 -8.99 -11.99
C PHE A 191 3.83 -10.49 -11.66
N GLU A 192 4.48 -11.34 -12.43
CA GLU A 192 4.41 -12.79 -12.25
C GLU A 192 5.33 -13.28 -11.12
N HIS A 193 6.46 -12.60 -10.91
CA HIS A 193 7.44 -12.96 -9.89
C HIS A 193 7.14 -12.25 -8.56
N LYS A 194 7.04 -13.05 -7.49
CA LYS A 194 6.67 -12.59 -6.13
C LYS A 194 7.69 -13.01 -5.07
N LEU A 195 8.84 -13.51 -5.51
CA LEU A 195 9.88 -14.01 -4.61
C LEU A 195 10.84 -12.88 -4.19
N ASN A 196 11.81 -13.22 -3.34
CA ASN A 196 12.83 -12.28 -2.86
C ASN A 196 13.73 -11.75 -4.00
N VAL A 197 14.46 -10.68 -3.74
CA VAL A 197 15.30 -9.95 -4.72
C VAL A 197 16.37 -10.78 -5.41
N ASP A 198 16.87 -11.87 -4.78
CA ASP A 198 17.83 -12.78 -5.35
C ASP A 198 17.26 -13.70 -6.46
N LYS A 199 15.95 -13.68 -6.64
CA LYS A 199 15.22 -14.49 -7.65
C LYS A 199 14.49 -13.59 -8.66
N ASN A 200 15.14 -12.51 -9.08
CA ASN A 200 14.57 -11.61 -10.07
C ASN A 200 14.46 -12.28 -11.45
N PRO A 201 13.40 -11.96 -12.22
CA PRO A 201 13.26 -12.44 -13.60
C PRO A 201 14.33 -11.85 -14.51
N ALA A 202 14.68 -12.55 -15.59
CA ALA A 202 15.71 -12.12 -16.52
C ALA A 202 15.38 -10.73 -17.11
N GLY A 203 16.33 -9.80 -17.01
CA GLY A 203 16.17 -8.44 -17.49
C GLY A 203 15.46 -7.46 -16.54
N TYR A 204 14.94 -7.94 -15.41
CA TYR A 204 14.28 -7.12 -14.41
C TYR A 204 15.08 -7.06 -13.10
N LYS A 205 14.84 -6.04 -12.28
CA LYS A 205 15.41 -5.88 -10.95
C LYS A 205 14.32 -5.41 -9.98
N ALA A 206 14.52 -5.64 -8.70
CA ALA A 206 13.71 -4.96 -7.70
C ALA A 206 13.78 -3.43 -7.95
N TRP A 207 12.64 -2.76 -7.92
CA TRP A 207 12.51 -1.36 -8.32
C TRP A 207 13.54 -0.44 -7.65
N PHE A 208 13.90 -0.71 -6.41
CA PHE A 208 14.86 0.08 -5.62
C PHE A 208 16.34 -0.24 -5.89
N LEU A 209 16.65 -1.30 -6.65
CA LEU A 209 18.03 -1.71 -7.00
C LEU A 209 18.56 -1.08 -8.31
N HIS A 210 17.75 -0.28 -8.99
CA HIS A 210 18.20 0.46 -10.16
C HIS A 210 19.11 1.61 -9.75
N LYS A 211 20.35 1.62 -10.29
CA LYS A 211 21.38 2.60 -9.90
C LYS A 211 21.03 4.03 -10.31
N ASN A 212 20.28 4.18 -11.42
CA ASN A 212 19.90 5.48 -11.97
C ASN A 212 18.49 5.91 -11.57
N ARG A 213 17.88 5.30 -10.53
CA ARG A 213 16.55 5.72 -10.06
C ARG A 213 16.60 7.20 -9.64
N LEU A 214 15.61 7.98 -10.08
CA LEU A 214 15.59 9.42 -9.86
C LEU A 214 15.45 9.79 -8.37
N MET A 215 14.72 8.99 -7.60
CA MET A 215 14.47 9.23 -6.17
C MET A 215 15.43 8.45 -5.25
N LYS A 216 16.72 8.39 -5.57
CA LYS A 216 17.70 7.63 -4.76
C LYS A 216 18.06 8.29 -3.41
N GLU A 217 17.94 9.60 -3.32
CA GLU A 217 18.21 10.35 -2.08
C GLU A 217 16.98 10.46 -1.18
N GLN A 218 15.78 10.19 -1.71
CA GLN A 218 14.53 10.21 -0.97
C GLN A 218 14.38 8.97 -0.11
N LYS A 219 13.96 9.13 1.14
CA LYS A 219 13.53 8.01 1.98
C LYS A 219 12.18 7.50 1.48
N ILE A 220 12.06 6.21 1.22
CA ILE A 220 10.83 5.59 0.76
C ILE A 220 10.44 4.46 1.69
N PHE A 221 9.27 4.59 2.33
CA PHE A 221 8.64 3.57 3.16
C PHE A 221 7.59 2.84 2.33
N PHE A 222 7.59 1.49 2.40
CA PHE A 222 6.63 0.70 1.63
C PHE A 222 6.30 -0.66 2.29
N GLY A 223 5.16 -1.24 1.91
CA GLY A 223 4.65 -2.55 2.32
C GLY A 223 4.72 -3.60 1.22
N HIS A 224 3.61 -4.31 0.99
CA HIS A 224 3.33 -5.17 -0.17
C HIS A 224 4.24 -6.39 -0.37
N TRP A 225 5.50 -6.37 0.01
CA TRP A 225 6.48 -7.38 -0.38
C TRP A 225 6.93 -8.24 0.80
N SER A 226 6.02 -9.05 1.33
CA SER A 226 6.24 -9.87 2.54
C SER A 226 7.38 -10.89 2.43
N SER A 227 7.75 -11.31 1.21
CA SER A 227 8.88 -12.22 1.00
C SER A 227 10.24 -11.53 0.98
N LEU A 228 10.29 -10.20 1.10
CA LEU A 228 11.51 -9.40 1.03
C LEU A 228 12.34 -9.58 2.31
N LYS A 229 13.62 -9.95 2.14
CA LYS A 229 14.54 -10.18 3.26
C LYS A 229 15.86 -9.45 3.06
N ASN A 230 16.42 -8.95 4.17
CA ASN A 230 17.78 -8.39 4.21
C ASN A 230 18.06 -7.27 3.21
N VAL A 231 17.11 -6.36 3.02
CA VAL A 231 17.33 -5.18 2.18
C VAL A 231 18.40 -4.28 2.81
N LYS A 232 19.51 -4.09 2.08
CA LYS A 232 20.63 -3.23 2.46
C LYS A 232 20.81 -2.12 1.40
N THR A 233 19.76 -1.36 1.20
CA THR A 233 19.77 -0.24 0.24
C THR A 233 19.44 1.04 1.01
N ASN A 234 20.27 2.05 0.86
CA ASN A 234 20.06 3.34 1.55
C ASN A 234 18.70 3.93 1.14
N ASN A 235 18.05 4.57 2.11
CA ASN A 235 16.77 5.28 1.92
C ASN A 235 15.59 4.39 1.49
N ILE A 236 15.65 3.06 1.73
CA ILE A 236 14.61 2.10 1.40
C ILE A 236 14.19 1.35 2.66
N TYR A 237 12.92 1.49 3.04
CA TYR A 237 12.36 1.02 4.29
C TYR A 237 11.14 0.10 4.05
N PRO A 238 11.36 -1.20 3.79
CA PRO A 238 10.27 -2.18 3.69
C PRO A 238 9.70 -2.47 5.08
N LEU A 239 8.37 -2.45 5.23
CA LEU A 239 7.70 -2.72 6.51
C LEU A 239 6.73 -3.91 6.48
N ASP A 240 6.47 -4.53 5.32
CA ASP A 240 5.70 -5.77 5.26
C ASP A 240 6.60 -6.95 5.62
N HIS A 241 6.49 -7.43 6.85
CA HIS A 241 7.19 -8.61 7.35
C HIS A 241 6.28 -9.81 7.51
N GLY A 242 5.16 -9.84 6.77
CA GLY A 242 4.29 -11.01 6.62
C GLY A 242 3.50 -11.38 7.86
N CYS A 243 2.94 -10.41 8.58
CA CYS A 243 2.15 -10.66 9.78
C CYS A 243 1.09 -11.74 9.58
N ILE A 244 0.29 -11.65 8.51
CA ILE A 244 -0.77 -12.62 8.20
C ILE A 244 -0.21 -14.03 7.90
N TRP A 245 1.05 -14.17 7.57
CA TRP A 245 1.72 -15.44 7.29
C TRP A 245 2.51 -15.99 8.50
N GLY A 246 2.21 -15.51 9.71
CA GLY A 246 2.92 -15.87 10.93
C GLY A 246 4.27 -15.17 11.14
N GLY A 247 4.53 -14.12 10.37
CA GLY A 247 5.70 -13.25 10.53
C GLY A 247 5.46 -12.15 11.57
N GLN A 248 5.80 -10.92 11.24
CA GLN A 248 5.71 -9.78 12.17
C GLN A 248 4.90 -8.62 11.57
N LEU A 249 4.14 -7.91 12.41
CA LEU A 249 3.68 -6.57 12.11
C LEU A 249 4.74 -5.57 12.57
N THR A 250 5.18 -4.71 11.66
CA THR A 250 6.30 -3.80 11.94
C THR A 250 5.87 -2.35 11.81
N ALA A 251 6.24 -1.57 12.82
CA ALA A 251 6.23 -0.11 12.80
C ALA A 251 7.65 0.44 12.67
N TYR A 252 7.80 1.55 12.00
CA TYR A 252 9.00 2.38 12.01
C TYR A 252 8.68 3.70 12.71
N ASN A 253 9.40 3.99 13.80
CA ASN A 253 9.32 5.28 14.47
C ASN A 253 10.06 6.33 13.64
N LEU A 254 9.32 7.21 12.98
CA LEU A 254 9.85 8.24 12.07
C LEU A 254 10.66 9.30 12.82
N THR A 255 10.33 9.56 14.08
CA THR A 255 11.02 10.53 14.92
C THR A 255 12.40 10.02 15.40
N ASN A 256 12.47 8.74 15.80
CA ASN A 256 13.66 8.15 16.40
C ASN A 256 14.45 7.24 15.45
N ASN A 257 13.95 7.01 14.25
CA ASN A 257 14.55 6.17 13.21
C ASN A 257 14.82 4.71 13.66
N ILE A 258 13.82 4.07 14.30
CA ILE A 258 13.95 2.70 14.80
C ILE A 258 12.78 1.82 14.34
N TYR A 259 13.09 0.54 14.02
CA TYR A 259 12.09 -0.50 13.77
C TYR A 259 11.58 -1.06 15.10
N ILE A 260 10.26 -1.29 15.16
CA ILE A 260 9.60 -1.93 16.29
C ILE A 260 8.67 -2.99 15.71
N SER A 261 8.91 -4.25 16.01
CA SER A 261 8.11 -5.34 15.46
C SER A 261 7.38 -6.10 16.57
N GLN A 262 6.21 -6.63 16.20
CA GLN A 262 5.36 -7.49 16.99
C GLN A 262 5.17 -8.81 16.24
N ASP A 263 5.52 -9.93 16.85
CA ASP A 263 5.23 -11.24 16.27
C ASP A 263 3.72 -11.41 16.07
N SER A 264 3.34 -12.05 14.98
CA SER A 264 1.94 -12.34 14.71
C SER A 264 1.33 -13.17 15.85
N ILE A 265 0.16 -12.73 16.31
CA ILE A 265 -0.66 -13.44 17.32
C ILE A 265 -2.03 -13.80 16.75
N GLU A 266 -2.16 -13.76 15.44
CA GLU A 266 -3.37 -14.18 14.74
C GLU A 266 -3.48 -15.72 14.78
N THR A 267 -4.69 -16.24 15.00
CA THR A 267 -5.00 -17.66 15.08
C THR A 267 -5.77 -18.14 13.85
#